data_4e6f1753767cd4e12df237b59d9341f9
#
_entry.id   4e6f1753767cd4e12df237b59d9341f9
#
_cell.length_a   1.000
_cell.length_b   1.000
_cell.length_c   1.000
_cell.angle_alpha   90.00
_cell.angle_beta   90.00
_cell.angle_gamma   90.00
#
_symmetry.space_group_name_H-M   'P 1'
#
loop_
_entity.id
_entity.type
_entity.pdbx_description
1 polymer ?
#
loop_
_entity_poly.entity_id
_entity_poly.type
_entity_poly.pdbx_seq_one_letter_code
_entity_poly.pdbx_strand_id
1 'polypeptide(L)'
;LPDKLLLEDVFRKKTVIASPEMPNGIARAVENVRPSTMFSATDIISKHTLFPLYTAFSEARIKEKMFTQMLACKNNTYTTSLGIATCALKQNHFFRYCPVCVKEQLELFGEPFWDRRWFGLFTNCCHVHGVHFVLTNDVIHGLSRHTFRPLLDDLAFGSETEIHIKKAVWQEHLIAKTTMHLMHNHHQFSFPQLTNFYCQLALERNFNRGHYLRQ
;
A
#
# COMPACT_ATOMS: atom_id res chain seq x y z
N LEU A 1 -22.51 2.17 13.34
CA LEU A 1 -23.15 1.19 12.42
C LEU A 1 -22.34 -0.10 12.46
N PRO A 2 -22.96 -1.30 12.46
CA PRO A 2 -22.24 -2.55 12.30
C PRO A 2 -21.46 -2.57 10.98
N ASP A 3 -20.22 -3.03 10.99
CA ASP A 3 -19.33 -3.02 9.82
C ASP A 3 -19.95 -3.61 8.54
N LYS A 4 -20.73 -4.70 8.70
CA LYS A 4 -21.43 -5.32 7.57
C LYS A 4 -22.47 -4.42 6.91
N LEU A 5 -23.13 -3.54 7.65
CA LEU A 5 -24.07 -2.56 7.11
C LEU A 5 -23.30 -1.45 6.38
N LEU A 6 -22.21 -0.96 6.95
CA LEU A 6 -21.35 0.00 6.28
C LEU A 6 -20.81 -0.52 4.95
N LEU A 7 -20.35 -1.78 4.93
CA LEU A 7 -19.91 -2.42 3.69
C LEU A 7 -21.04 -2.55 2.66
N GLU A 8 -22.25 -2.89 3.11
CA GLU A 8 -23.41 -2.99 2.24
C GLU A 8 -23.80 -1.63 1.67
N ASP A 9 -23.78 -0.59 2.49
CA ASP A 9 -24.10 0.78 2.06
C ASP A 9 -23.06 1.31 1.05
N VAL A 10 -21.78 1.14 1.32
CA VAL A 10 -20.70 1.66 0.47
C VAL A 10 -20.50 0.81 -0.78
N PHE A 11 -20.42 -0.52 -0.63
CA PHE A 11 -20.02 -1.43 -1.72
C PHE A 11 -21.16 -2.28 -2.27
N ARG A 12 -22.38 -2.20 -1.70
CA ARG A 12 -23.52 -3.09 -1.99
C ARG A 12 -23.16 -4.57 -1.81
N LYS A 13 -22.20 -4.86 -0.92
CA LYS A 13 -21.72 -6.22 -0.65
C LYS A 13 -21.12 -6.33 0.75
N LYS A 14 -21.60 -7.29 1.54
CA LYS A 14 -21.16 -7.52 2.94
C LYS A 14 -19.78 -8.16 3.10
N THR A 15 -19.16 -8.60 2.00
CA THR A 15 -17.93 -9.43 2.02
C THR A 15 -16.73 -8.74 1.35
N VAL A 16 -16.76 -7.42 1.19
CA VAL A 16 -15.61 -6.67 0.69
C VAL A 16 -14.53 -6.64 1.77
N ILE A 17 -13.28 -6.78 1.37
CA ILE A 17 -12.14 -6.65 2.27
C ILE A 17 -11.67 -5.20 2.23
N ALA A 18 -11.72 -4.53 3.37
CA ALA A 18 -11.18 -3.18 3.55
C ALA A 18 -9.64 -3.26 3.62
N SER A 19 -9.00 -3.39 2.46
CA SER A 19 -7.53 -3.42 2.37
C SER A 19 -6.98 -2.02 2.13
N PRO A 20 -5.96 -1.58 2.87
CA PRO A 20 -5.26 -0.34 2.58
C PRO A 20 -4.40 -0.41 1.32
N GLU A 21 -4.19 -1.60 0.77
CA GLU A 21 -3.28 -1.85 -0.34
C GLU A 21 -3.99 -1.79 -1.70
N MET A 22 -4.78 -2.85 -2.00
CA MET A 22 -5.48 -2.99 -3.27
C MET A 22 -6.94 -3.42 -3.05
N PRO A 23 -7.80 -2.52 -2.56
CA PRO A 23 -9.22 -2.81 -2.34
C PRO A 23 -9.93 -3.11 -3.67
N ASN A 24 -11.04 -3.84 -3.60
CA ASN A 24 -11.92 -4.09 -4.74
C ASN A 24 -13.29 -3.41 -4.58
N GLY A 25 -14.07 -3.36 -5.66
CA GLY A 25 -15.40 -2.74 -5.62
C GLY A 25 -15.40 -1.22 -5.66
N ILE A 26 -14.30 -0.61 -6.09
CA ILE A 26 -14.13 0.84 -6.09
C ILE A 26 -15.17 1.55 -6.95
N ALA A 27 -15.56 0.99 -8.10
CA ALA A 27 -16.60 1.60 -8.94
C ALA A 27 -17.91 1.79 -8.17
N ARG A 28 -18.34 0.78 -7.41
CA ARG A 28 -19.54 0.85 -6.59
C ARG A 28 -19.41 1.82 -5.42
N ALA A 29 -18.27 1.80 -4.74
CA ALA A 29 -18.01 2.73 -3.66
C ALA A 29 -18.13 4.18 -4.15
N VAL A 30 -17.53 4.50 -5.30
CA VAL A 30 -17.60 5.84 -5.88
C VAL A 30 -19.04 6.21 -6.27
N GLU A 31 -19.80 5.30 -6.89
CA GLU A 31 -21.22 5.56 -7.20
C GLU A 31 -22.04 5.93 -5.97
N ASN A 32 -21.85 5.22 -4.88
CA ASN A 32 -22.62 5.43 -3.65
C ASN A 32 -22.21 6.69 -2.88
N VAL A 33 -20.93 7.10 -2.93
CA VAL A 33 -20.44 8.32 -2.27
C VAL A 33 -20.35 9.52 -3.22
N ARG A 34 -20.75 9.38 -4.47
CA ARG A 34 -20.67 10.42 -5.49
C ARG A 34 -21.27 11.78 -5.12
N PRO A 35 -22.36 11.86 -4.36
CA PRO A 35 -22.86 13.17 -3.89
C PRO A 35 -21.88 13.92 -2.99
N SER A 36 -20.95 13.20 -2.35
CA SER A 36 -19.99 13.73 -1.37
C SER A 36 -18.57 13.85 -1.91
N THR A 37 -18.29 13.39 -3.15
CA THR A 37 -16.93 13.41 -3.71
C THR A 37 -16.92 13.65 -5.22
N MET A 38 -15.89 14.37 -5.67
CA MET A 38 -15.60 14.61 -7.10
C MET A 38 -14.66 13.54 -7.69
N PHE A 39 -14.16 12.59 -6.89
CA PHE A 39 -13.20 11.58 -7.35
C PHE A 39 -13.87 10.55 -8.25
N SER A 40 -13.22 10.25 -9.37
CA SER A 40 -13.55 9.07 -10.19
C SER A 40 -12.97 7.80 -9.58
N ALA A 41 -13.48 6.63 -9.97
CA ALA A 41 -12.91 5.35 -9.57
C ALA A 41 -11.43 5.21 -10.00
N THR A 42 -11.08 5.76 -11.16
CA THR A 42 -9.68 5.82 -11.65
C THR A 42 -8.81 6.68 -10.74
N ASP A 43 -9.31 7.82 -10.28
CA ASP A 43 -8.59 8.68 -9.33
C ASP A 43 -8.33 7.94 -8.01
N ILE A 44 -9.35 7.27 -7.46
CA ILE A 44 -9.20 6.50 -6.22
C ILE A 44 -8.14 5.41 -6.41
N ILE A 45 -8.22 4.60 -7.47
CA ILE A 45 -7.27 3.52 -7.71
C ILE A 45 -5.85 4.07 -7.86
N SER A 46 -5.65 5.11 -8.66
CA SER A 46 -4.32 5.62 -8.96
C SER A 46 -3.72 6.49 -7.85
N LYS A 47 -4.54 7.28 -7.14
CA LYS A 47 -4.06 8.26 -6.17
C LYS A 47 -4.23 7.84 -4.70
N HIS A 48 -5.15 6.89 -4.40
CA HIS A 48 -5.51 6.52 -3.02
C HIS A 48 -5.27 5.04 -2.67
N THR A 49 -4.70 4.25 -3.59
CA THR A 49 -4.31 2.85 -3.33
C THR A 49 -2.84 2.60 -3.66
N LEU A 50 -2.33 1.41 -3.36
CA LEU A 50 -0.97 0.99 -3.73
C LEU A 50 -0.87 0.41 -5.15
N PHE A 51 -1.93 0.49 -5.95
CA PHE A 51 -1.95 0.00 -7.32
C PHE A 51 -0.76 0.48 -8.16
N PRO A 52 -0.37 1.79 -8.17
CA PRO A 52 0.77 2.24 -8.97
C PRO A 52 2.08 1.57 -8.54
N LEU A 53 2.29 1.40 -7.23
CA LEU A 53 3.50 0.76 -6.69
C LEU A 53 3.56 -0.72 -7.07
N TYR A 54 2.48 -1.46 -6.83
CA TYR A 54 2.43 -2.89 -7.09
C TYR A 54 2.52 -3.24 -8.57
N THR A 55 2.07 -2.35 -9.44
CA THR A 55 2.10 -2.56 -10.89
C THR A 55 3.22 -1.80 -11.61
N ALA A 56 4.14 -1.16 -10.87
CA ALA A 56 5.20 -0.33 -11.45
C ALA A 56 6.04 -1.06 -12.52
N PHE A 57 6.31 -2.34 -12.30
CA PHE A 57 7.13 -3.20 -13.17
C PHE A 57 6.31 -4.29 -13.88
N SER A 58 4.98 -4.21 -13.82
CA SER A 58 4.12 -5.21 -14.43
C SER A 58 3.87 -4.93 -15.90
N GLU A 59 3.68 -5.98 -16.67
CA GLU A 59 3.22 -5.89 -18.06
C GLU A 59 1.84 -5.22 -18.13
N ALA A 60 1.58 -4.51 -19.24
CA ALA A 60 0.34 -3.78 -19.47
C ALA A 60 -0.91 -4.66 -19.25
N ARG A 61 -0.89 -5.90 -19.73
CA ARG A 61 -1.99 -6.88 -19.57
C ARG A 61 -2.27 -7.20 -18.09
N ILE A 62 -1.23 -7.36 -17.28
CA ILE A 62 -1.38 -7.63 -15.84
C ILE A 62 -1.94 -6.39 -15.14
N LYS A 63 -1.42 -5.23 -15.48
CA LYS A 63 -1.88 -3.94 -14.95
C LYS A 63 -3.37 -3.70 -15.24
N GLU A 64 -3.80 -3.92 -16.47
CA GLU A 64 -5.20 -3.79 -16.89
C GLU A 64 -6.11 -4.80 -16.16
N LYS A 65 -5.68 -6.06 -16.04
CA LYS A 65 -6.39 -7.09 -15.28
C LYS A 65 -6.58 -6.67 -13.82
N MET A 66 -5.52 -6.20 -13.17
CA MET A 66 -5.59 -5.75 -11.77
C MET A 66 -6.51 -4.55 -11.61
N PHE A 67 -6.40 -3.58 -12.50
CA PHE A 67 -7.27 -2.40 -12.52
C PHE A 67 -8.75 -2.79 -12.61
N THR A 68 -9.09 -3.70 -13.54
CA THR A 68 -10.45 -4.21 -13.73
C THR A 68 -10.95 -4.96 -12.49
N GLN A 69 -10.08 -5.71 -11.81
CA GLN A 69 -10.44 -6.41 -10.57
C GLN A 69 -10.73 -5.44 -9.42
N MET A 70 -9.99 -4.34 -9.32
CA MET A 70 -10.22 -3.32 -8.31
C MET A 70 -11.51 -2.53 -8.57
N LEU A 71 -11.86 -2.27 -9.82
CA LEU A 71 -13.14 -1.66 -10.19
C LEU A 71 -14.31 -2.54 -9.77
N ALA A 72 -14.22 -3.83 -10.06
CA ALA A 72 -15.29 -4.80 -9.81
C ALA A 72 -15.20 -5.39 -8.40
N CYS A 73 -16.35 -5.85 -7.86
CA CYS A 73 -16.39 -6.63 -6.62
C CYS A 73 -16.00 -8.11 -6.84
N LYS A 74 -14.95 -8.37 -7.64
CA LYS A 74 -14.45 -9.72 -7.91
C LYS A 74 -13.33 -10.10 -6.94
N ASN A 75 -13.07 -11.41 -6.83
CA ASN A 75 -11.98 -11.90 -6.01
C ASN A 75 -10.65 -11.27 -6.44
N ASN A 76 -9.96 -10.69 -5.49
CA ASN A 76 -8.69 -10.03 -5.73
C ASN A 76 -7.55 -11.07 -5.64
N THR A 77 -6.85 -11.29 -6.76
CA THR A 77 -5.74 -12.25 -6.87
C THR A 77 -4.40 -11.54 -7.05
N TYR A 78 -4.29 -10.28 -6.59
CA TYR A 78 -3.10 -9.47 -6.85
C TYR A 78 -1.82 -10.09 -6.27
N THR A 79 -1.87 -10.67 -5.07
CA THR A 79 -0.70 -11.28 -4.44
C THR A 79 -0.08 -12.39 -5.28
N THR A 80 -0.93 -13.23 -5.89
CA THR A 80 -0.47 -14.30 -6.79
C THR A 80 -0.07 -13.76 -8.15
N SER A 81 -0.89 -12.88 -8.73
CA SER A 81 -0.65 -12.34 -10.09
C SER A 81 0.60 -11.46 -10.18
N LEU A 82 1.00 -10.83 -9.08
CA LEU A 82 2.19 -9.97 -9.00
C LEU A 82 3.39 -10.67 -8.34
N GLY A 83 3.29 -11.96 -8.04
CA GLY A 83 4.37 -12.72 -7.42
C GLY A 83 4.66 -12.34 -5.95
N ILE A 84 3.80 -11.55 -5.32
CA ILE A 84 3.99 -11.09 -3.93
C ILE A 84 3.91 -12.27 -2.96
N ALA A 85 3.03 -13.24 -3.23
CA ALA A 85 2.85 -14.42 -2.39
C ALA A 85 4.09 -15.30 -2.30
N THR A 86 4.98 -15.25 -3.30
CA THR A 86 6.23 -16.03 -3.36
C THR A 86 7.46 -15.21 -2.96
N CYS A 87 7.26 -13.95 -2.55
CA CYS A 87 8.37 -13.09 -2.14
C CYS A 87 8.98 -13.58 -0.83
N ALA A 88 10.29 -13.84 -0.82
CA ALA A 88 11.02 -14.27 0.36
C ALA A 88 11.19 -13.18 1.42
N LEU A 89 10.97 -11.92 1.07
CA LEU A 89 11.07 -10.80 2.01
C LEU A 89 9.81 -10.72 2.87
N LYS A 90 10.01 -10.55 4.18
CA LYS A 90 8.91 -10.39 5.12
C LYS A 90 8.13 -9.11 4.81
N GLN A 91 6.84 -9.27 4.59
CA GLN A 91 5.92 -8.16 4.47
C GLN A 91 5.46 -7.73 5.87
N ASN A 92 5.15 -6.45 6.02
CA ASN A 92 4.51 -5.98 7.24
C ASN A 92 3.01 -6.35 7.18
N HIS A 93 2.55 -6.98 8.24
CA HIS A 93 1.16 -7.43 8.36
C HIS A 93 0.30 -6.54 9.26
N PHE A 94 0.89 -5.54 9.90
CA PHE A 94 0.20 -4.66 10.85
C PHE A 94 -0.14 -3.31 10.23
N PHE A 95 -1.22 -2.71 10.69
CA PHE A 95 -1.42 -1.30 10.45
C PHE A 95 -0.31 -0.50 11.12
N ARG A 96 0.09 0.59 10.48
CA ARG A 96 1.21 1.40 10.94
C ARG A 96 1.07 2.85 10.49
N TYR A 97 1.65 3.76 11.26
CA TYR A 97 1.59 5.18 10.98
C TYR A 97 2.89 5.90 11.29
N CYS A 98 3.08 7.07 10.70
CA CYS A 98 4.15 7.98 11.06
C CYS A 98 3.64 8.95 12.14
N PRO A 99 4.24 8.97 13.34
CA PRO A 99 3.75 9.82 14.43
C PRO A 99 3.85 11.33 14.11
N VAL A 100 4.83 11.73 13.28
CA VAL A 100 4.97 13.13 12.86
C VAL A 100 3.88 13.50 11.84
N CYS A 101 3.61 12.64 10.85
CA CYS A 101 2.51 12.88 9.91
C CYS A 101 1.16 12.97 10.62
N VAL A 102 0.92 12.10 11.60
CA VAL A 102 -0.33 12.13 12.38
C VAL A 102 -0.51 13.45 13.10
N LYS A 103 0.55 13.97 13.71
CA LYS A 103 0.52 15.29 14.35
C LYS A 103 0.19 16.40 13.34
N GLU A 104 0.84 16.39 12.17
CA GLU A 104 0.55 17.33 11.08
C GLU A 104 -0.89 17.22 10.57
N GLN A 105 -1.43 15.98 10.43
CA GLN A 105 -2.81 15.76 10.02
C GLN A 105 -3.79 16.35 11.03
N LEU A 106 -3.56 16.14 12.33
CA LEU A 106 -4.39 16.73 13.40
C LEU A 106 -4.35 18.26 13.38
N GLU A 107 -3.18 18.86 13.17
CA GLU A 107 -3.01 20.31 13.08
C GLU A 107 -3.69 20.92 11.84
N LEU A 108 -3.61 20.23 10.69
CA LEU A 108 -4.09 20.73 9.40
C LEU A 108 -5.58 20.43 9.15
N PHE A 109 -6.05 19.26 9.57
CA PHE A 109 -7.38 18.75 9.21
C PHE A 109 -8.29 18.53 10.41
N GLY A 110 -7.76 18.57 11.62
CA GLY A 110 -8.50 18.30 12.86
C GLY A 110 -8.72 16.81 13.13
N GLU A 111 -8.37 15.93 12.22
CA GLU A 111 -8.50 14.48 12.34
C GLU A 111 -7.35 13.72 11.66
N PRO A 112 -6.91 12.58 12.21
CA PRO A 112 -5.91 11.74 11.58
C PRO A 112 -6.56 10.74 10.65
N PHE A 113 -5.85 10.36 9.58
CA PHE A 113 -6.32 9.36 8.62
C PHE A 113 -5.17 8.46 8.16
N TRP A 114 -5.53 7.25 7.71
CA TRP A 114 -4.57 6.31 7.14
C TRP A 114 -4.01 6.82 5.81
N ASP A 115 -2.69 6.97 5.76
CA ASP A 115 -2.00 7.37 4.54
C ASP A 115 -1.45 6.13 3.82
N ARG A 116 -1.83 5.93 2.55
CA ARG A 116 -1.34 4.79 1.74
C ARG A 116 0.18 4.69 1.71
N ARG A 117 0.88 5.82 1.84
CA ARG A 117 2.34 5.90 1.81
C ARG A 117 3.01 5.13 2.94
N TRP A 118 2.30 4.84 4.01
CA TRP A 118 2.79 4.06 5.14
C TRP A 118 2.75 2.56 4.87
N PHE A 119 2.00 2.09 3.87
CA PHE A 119 1.79 0.67 3.56
C PHE A 119 2.67 0.17 2.41
N GLY A 120 3.58 0.99 1.90
CA GLY A 120 4.50 0.59 0.84
C GLY A 120 5.31 -0.65 1.22
N LEU A 121 5.49 -1.58 0.26
CA LEU A 121 6.30 -2.78 0.44
C LEU A 121 7.73 -2.39 0.84
N PHE A 122 8.30 -3.12 1.78
CA PHE A 122 9.70 -2.99 2.23
C PHE A 122 10.09 -1.64 2.84
N THR A 123 9.12 -0.75 3.10
CA THR A 123 9.37 0.51 3.79
C THR A 123 9.14 0.36 5.29
N ASN A 124 10.09 0.81 6.10
CA ASN A 124 10.01 0.77 7.56
C ASN A 124 9.93 2.17 8.19
N CYS A 125 10.06 3.22 7.37
CA CYS A 125 10.08 4.59 7.84
C CYS A 125 9.31 5.53 6.89
N CYS A 126 8.94 6.68 7.41
CA CYS A 126 8.30 7.73 6.64
C CYS A 126 9.29 8.38 5.66
N HIS A 127 8.90 8.47 4.39
CA HIS A 127 9.72 9.07 3.35
C HIS A 127 9.91 10.59 3.51
N VAL A 128 8.97 11.26 4.22
CA VAL A 128 9.05 12.70 4.53
C VAL A 128 9.93 12.93 5.73
N HIS A 129 9.63 12.29 6.85
CA HIS A 129 10.22 12.59 8.16
C HIS A 129 11.45 11.74 8.50
N GLY A 130 11.71 10.65 7.76
CA GLY A 130 12.83 9.74 8.05
C GLY A 130 12.74 9.09 9.43
N VAL A 131 11.54 8.92 9.97
CA VAL A 131 11.31 8.26 11.26
C VAL A 131 10.61 6.93 11.05
N HIS A 132 10.92 5.95 11.90
CA HIS A 132 10.28 4.63 11.85
C HIS A 132 8.78 4.75 12.10
N PHE A 133 8.01 3.87 11.44
CA PHE A 133 6.59 3.75 11.68
C PHE A 133 6.32 3.15 13.06
N VAL A 134 5.25 3.61 13.69
CA VAL A 134 4.66 2.98 14.86
C VAL A 134 3.69 1.91 14.36
N LEU A 135 3.84 0.70 14.87
CA LEU A 135 2.96 -0.42 14.54
C LEU A 135 1.76 -0.41 15.50
N THR A 136 0.58 -0.65 14.98
CA THR A 136 -0.60 -0.93 15.79
C THR A 136 -0.69 -2.41 16.13
N ASN A 137 -1.63 -2.79 16.98
CA ASN A 137 -1.91 -4.20 17.29
C ASN A 137 -2.78 -4.88 16.22
N ASP A 138 -3.28 -4.12 15.26
CA ASP A 138 -4.20 -4.61 14.24
C ASP A 138 -3.49 -5.15 13.00
N VAL A 139 -3.95 -6.32 12.56
CA VAL A 139 -3.41 -7.04 11.41
C VAL A 139 -4.21 -6.67 10.16
N ILE A 140 -3.53 -6.31 9.07
CA ILE A 140 -4.14 -5.88 7.80
C ILE A 140 -5.06 -6.97 7.22
N HIS A 141 -4.68 -8.24 7.33
CA HIS A 141 -5.42 -9.39 6.77
C HIS A 141 -5.90 -10.37 7.86
N GLY A 142 -6.20 -9.86 9.04
CA GLY A 142 -6.63 -10.65 10.19
C GLY A 142 -8.10 -11.11 10.13
N LEU A 143 -8.57 -11.63 11.25
CA LEU A 143 -9.97 -12.05 11.43
C LEU A 143 -10.96 -10.91 11.22
N SER A 144 -10.55 -9.68 11.51
CA SER A 144 -11.35 -8.45 11.35
C SER A 144 -11.23 -7.80 9.97
N ARG A 145 -10.89 -8.55 8.93
CA ARG A 145 -10.64 -8.03 7.55
C ARG A 145 -11.80 -7.29 6.91
N HIS A 146 -12.98 -7.34 7.50
CA HIS A 146 -14.19 -6.63 7.05
C HIS A 146 -14.52 -5.40 7.90
N THR A 147 -13.67 -5.08 8.88
CA THR A 147 -13.86 -3.96 9.80
C THR A 147 -13.15 -2.72 9.27
N PHE A 148 -13.85 -1.59 9.25
CA PHE A 148 -13.25 -0.28 9.02
C PHE A 148 -12.77 0.27 10.35
N ARG A 149 -11.49 0.58 10.45
CA ARG A 149 -10.90 1.17 11.64
C ARG A 149 -10.36 2.56 11.35
N PRO A 150 -10.94 3.60 11.95
CA PRO A 150 -10.35 4.93 11.93
C PRO A 150 -9.01 4.91 12.68
N LEU A 151 -8.03 5.68 12.20
CA LEU A 151 -6.74 5.81 12.87
C LEU A 151 -6.89 6.39 14.29
N LEU A 152 -7.91 7.21 14.51
CA LEU A 152 -8.19 7.82 15.80
C LEU A 152 -8.42 6.78 16.92
N ASP A 153 -9.09 5.67 16.60
CA ASP A 153 -9.33 4.60 17.56
C ASP A 153 -8.02 3.96 18.03
N ASP A 154 -7.08 3.74 17.13
CA ASP A 154 -5.77 3.17 17.46
C ASP A 154 -4.91 4.14 18.30
N LEU A 155 -5.05 5.44 18.09
CA LEU A 155 -4.36 6.46 18.88
C LEU A 155 -4.92 6.58 20.30
N ALA A 156 -6.24 6.42 20.47
CA ALA A 156 -6.92 6.51 21.76
C ALA A 156 -6.52 5.36 22.71
N PHE A 157 -6.24 4.16 22.18
CA PHE A 157 -5.79 3.01 22.97
C PHE A 157 -4.30 3.04 23.34
N GLY A 158 -3.51 3.90 22.69
CA GLY A 158 -2.07 4.08 22.94
C GLY A 158 -1.75 5.20 23.96
N SER A 159 -2.73 5.72 24.66
CA SER A 159 -2.58 6.84 25.58
C SER A 159 -1.76 6.48 26.80
N GLU A 160 -0.58 7.00 26.92
CA GLU A 160 0.33 7.29 28.03
C GLU A 160 1.79 6.84 27.81
N THR A 161 2.09 6.04 26.80
CA THR A 161 3.49 5.80 26.43
C THR A 161 3.98 6.92 25.53
N GLU A 162 4.95 7.72 25.99
CA GLU A 162 5.71 8.62 25.11
C GLU A 162 6.16 7.84 23.88
N ILE A 163 5.64 8.23 22.72
CA ILE A 163 6.04 7.62 21.46
C ILE A 163 7.49 8.00 21.21
N HIS A 164 8.42 7.11 21.50
CA HIS A 164 9.82 7.31 21.19
C HIS A 164 10.02 7.35 19.67
N ILE A 165 10.17 8.56 19.13
CA ILE A 165 10.43 8.78 17.71
C ILE A 165 11.84 8.31 17.38
N LYS A 166 11.95 7.15 16.76
CA LYS A 166 13.22 6.59 16.30
C LYS A 166 13.51 7.04 14.87
N LYS A 167 14.65 7.68 14.64
CA LYS A 167 15.13 8.01 13.29
C LYS A 167 15.59 6.77 12.55
N ALA A 168 15.23 6.68 11.29
CA ALA A 168 15.68 5.64 10.38
C ALA A 168 17.12 5.90 9.92
N VAL A 169 17.85 4.86 9.57
CA VAL A 169 19.14 5.02 8.91
C VAL A 169 18.93 5.50 7.46
N TRP A 170 19.98 6.10 6.88
CA TRP A 170 19.85 6.76 5.57
C TRP A 170 19.40 5.79 4.45
N GLN A 171 19.82 4.52 4.51
CA GLN A 171 19.44 3.50 3.54
C GLN A 171 17.93 3.21 3.57
N GLU A 172 17.35 3.06 4.77
CA GLU A 172 15.90 2.85 4.91
C GLU A 172 15.11 4.05 4.39
N HIS A 173 15.59 5.28 4.69
CA HIS A 173 14.97 6.49 4.20
C HIS A 173 15.08 6.63 2.67
N LEU A 174 16.20 6.22 2.08
CA LEU A 174 16.36 6.17 0.63
C LEU A 174 15.38 5.17 -0.01
N ILE A 175 15.22 3.97 0.57
CA ILE A 175 14.24 2.97 0.10
C ILE A 175 12.83 3.57 0.17
N ALA A 176 12.46 4.23 1.27
CA ALA A 176 11.15 4.86 1.41
C ALA A 176 10.91 5.95 0.34
N LYS A 177 11.88 6.81 0.08
CA LYS A 177 11.81 7.84 -0.99
C LYS A 177 11.68 7.22 -2.38
N THR A 178 12.48 6.18 -2.67
CA THR A 178 12.42 5.49 -3.96
C THR A 178 11.05 4.81 -4.15
N THR A 179 10.50 4.20 -3.11
CA THR A 179 9.15 3.62 -3.13
C THR A 179 8.09 4.68 -3.47
N MET A 180 8.21 5.88 -2.91
CA MET A 180 7.31 6.98 -3.24
C MET A 180 7.50 7.48 -4.67
N HIS A 181 8.73 7.53 -5.15
CA HIS A 181 9.00 7.87 -6.54
C HIS A 181 8.33 6.90 -7.51
N LEU A 182 8.42 5.59 -7.25
CA LEU A 182 7.73 4.56 -8.03
C LEU A 182 6.20 4.68 -7.97
N MET A 183 5.64 5.10 -6.83
CA MET A 183 4.21 5.28 -6.66
C MET A 183 3.64 6.48 -7.45
N HIS A 184 4.43 7.53 -7.62
CA HIS A 184 3.98 8.77 -8.26
C HIS A 184 4.33 8.85 -9.75
N ASN A 185 5.34 8.11 -10.20
CA ASN A 185 5.79 8.16 -11.57
C ASN A 185 5.35 6.90 -12.32
N HIS A 186 4.71 7.10 -13.47
CA HIS A 186 4.29 6.01 -14.34
C HIS A 186 5.50 5.51 -15.15
N HIS A 187 6.22 4.55 -14.60
CA HIS A 187 7.29 3.89 -15.34
C HIS A 187 6.72 2.79 -16.23
N GLN A 188 7.16 2.75 -17.48
CA GLN A 188 6.85 1.69 -18.42
C GLN A 188 8.13 0.89 -18.69
N PHE A 189 8.47 -0.01 -17.78
CA PHE A 189 9.56 -0.96 -18.00
C PHE A 189 8.98 -2.31 -18.43
N SER A 190 9.53 -2.88 -19.50
CA SER A 190 9.23 -4.28 -19.79
C SER A 190 10.08 -5.19 -18.89
N PHE A 191 9.53 -6.33 -18.51
CA PHE A 191 10.27 -7.32 -17.71
C PHE A 191 11.61 -7.73 -18.35
N PRO A 192 11.72 -7.95 -19.68
CA PRO A 192 13.01 -8.22 -20.32
C PRO A 192 14.03 -7.09 -20.17
N GLN A 193 13.61 -5.82 -20.26
CA GLN A 193 14.52 -4.68 -20.07
C GLN A 193 15.08 -4.63 -18.66
N LEU A 194 14.26 -4.86 -17.65
CA LEU A 194 14.70 -4.93 -16.25
C LEU A 194 15.64 -6.11 -16.03
N THR A 195 15.32 -7.29 -16.55
CA THR A 195 16.16 -8.48 -16.43
C THR A 195 17.53 -8.21 -17.04
N ASN A 196 17.59 -7.67 -18.25
CA ASN A 196 18.86 -7.34 -18.92
C ASN A 196 19.66 -6.31 -18.11
N PHE A 197 19.02 -5.27 -17.60
CA PHE A 197 19.67 -4.26 -16.77
C PHE A 197 20.30 -4.88 -15.50
N TYR A 198 19.54 -5.70 -14.77
CA TYR A 198 20.07 -6.34 -13.56
C TYR A 198 21.14 -7.40 -13.87
N CYS A 199 21.04 -8.12 -14.98
CA CYS A 199 22.09 -9.03 -15.43
C CYS A 199 23.40 -8.29 -15.72
N GLN A 200 23.32 -7.18 -16.44
CA GLN A 200 24.51 -6.34 -16.71
C GLN A 200 25.11 -5.79 -15.41
N LEU A 201 24.28 -5.24 -14.53
CA LEU A 201 24.73 -4.71 -13.25
C LEU A 201 25.42 -5.79 -12.38
N ALA A 202 24.90 -7.02 -12.40
CA ALA A 202 25.49 -8.14 -11.68
C ALA A 202 26.85 -8.55 -12.27
N LEU A 203 26.98 -8.53 -13.60
CA LEU A 203 28.25 -8.78 -14.29
C LEU A 203 29.30 -7.72 -13.95
N GLU A 204 28.94 -6.44 -14.03
CA GLU A 204 29.84 -5.32 -13.69
C GLU A 204 30.34 -5.37 -12.23
N ARG A 205 29.51 -5.90 -11.32
CA ARG A 205 29.85 -6.04 -9.91
C ARG A 205 30.43 -7.39 -9.51
N ASN A 206 30.75 -8.25 -10.48
CA ASN A 206 31.28 -9.61 -10.27
C ASN A 206 30.40 -10.50 -9.37
N PHE A 207 29.07 -10.30 -9.41
CA PHE A 207 28.13 -11.15 -8.69
C PHE A 207 27.76 -12.45 -9.43
N ASN A 208 28.35 -12.71 -10.59
CA ASN A 208 28.13 -13.94 -11.34
C ASN A 208 29.03 -15.06 -10.80
N ARG A 209 28.44 -16.05 -10.20
CA ARG A 209 29.06 -17.36 -9.97
C ARG A 209 28.61 -18.33 -11.08
N GLY A 210 29.36 -18.36 -12.21
CA GLY A 210 29.00 -19.20 -13.36
C GLY A 210 27.86 -18.62 -14.22
N HIS A 211 27.37 -19.37 -15.20
CA HIS A 211 26.38 -18.93 -16.19
C HIS A 211 24.95 -18.75 -15.66
N TYR A 212 24.73 -18.91 -14.36
CA TYR A 212 23.38 -18.80 -13.78
C TYR A 212 23.35 -17.78 -12.65
N LEU A 213 22.60 -16.70 -12.84
CA LEU A 213 22.03 -15.98 -11.73
C LEU A 213 21.02 -16.97 -11.09
N ARG A 214 21.23 -17.38 -9.85
CA ARG A 214 20.22 -18.16 -9.14
C ARG A 214 18.96 -17.27 -9.04
N GLN A 215 17.91 -17.74 -9.71
CA GLN A 215 16.56 -17.19 -9.56
C GLN A 215 16.07 -17.38 -8.13
#